data_fe84f8ad1954be91ecdc2b3a89e4b55d
#
_entry.id   fe84f8ad1954be91ecdc2b3a89e4b55d
#
_cell.length_a   1.000
_cell.length_b   1.000
_cell.length_c   1.000
_cell.angle_alpha   90.00
_cell.angle_beta   90.00
_cell.angle_gamma   90.00
#
_symmetry.space_group_name_H-M   'P 1'
#
loop_
_entity.id
_entity.type
_entity.pdbx_description
1 polymer ?
#
loop_
_entity_poly.entity_id
_entity_poly.type
_entity_poly.pdbx_seq_one_letter_code
_entity_poly.pdbx_strand_id
1 'polypeptide(L)'
;MASDGNSVLQSNGSGAARSNGSTGVASQRTVLPSGATNGTHKAASLAANGSANGDKASASAVRPSSYFGHNREEVTRILIQALSDMGYQAAAESVSEESGFKLENPTVAAFRSAVLEGSWAEAEDLLTEATVAGQAGEDGGGGNGLVLAPGSERNVMRFAMRQQKFLELLETRDTTRALQVLRGELTPLDYDTAKVHFLSSLLMCLSTEDLMAKANWDGAGGQSRKRLLSDLSRCISPSVMLPENRLAVLLHQVKQSQINSCLFHTAASSPSLYADHHCDRRVFPRDIVLELTEMRGEVWEVQFSHDGTQLAACGSSDSVFIWETWSFQVVHALSMQVQKDHHSGVASIAWSPDDSMMVTCSQDHFARLWDTKNGQLIKKLKRFDEPVSSCIWASDSKSFVLGTLDNKRSICTFNSEGEELVQWDKKHRVQAMAGSPDGRWLVAADNFTNMYVYNGITRALEYELDLGAQPISLAISQDSRQLLVNKGDSEAQLIDLFTRATVQKFLGHMTDQCVIRASFGGANESFVMSGSEDGKVVIWHKNIGAAVERLSSFSGKRCNCVVWNPADPYMLASCNDDGKVRIWANRKRGVDIRSRIPGLTGWKHHQNEPVPF
;
A
#
# COMPACT_ATOMS: atom_id res chain seq x y z
N MET A 1 37.73 42.19 40.22
CA MET A 1 37.76 41.57 41.55
C MET A 1 37.49 40.11 41.25
N ALA A 2 38.47 39.27 41.01
CA ALA A 2 39.31 38.49 41.94
C ALA A 2 38.41 37.57 42.74
N SER A 3 38.56 36.30 42.81
CA SER A 3 39.69 35.36 42.74
C SER A 3 39.14 33.95 42.77
N ASP A 4 39.60 33.01 41.95
CA ASP A 4 40.56 31.96 42.24
C ASP A 4 40.07 30.82 43.17
N GLY A 5 40.34 29.60 42.72
CA GLY A 5 40.26 28.41 43.53
C GLY A 5 40.43 27.10 42.76
N ASN A 6 41.67 26.83 42.41
CA ASN A 6 42.27 25.64 41.80
C ASN A 6 42.36 24.49 42.84
N SER A 7 42.28 23.22 42.41
CA SER A 7 43.13 22.07 42.86
C SER A 7 42.76 20.79 42.09
N VAL A 8 43.50 20.36 41.20
CA VAL A 8 44.54 19.37 40.95
C VAL A 8 44.69 18.35 42.09
N LEU A 9 44.55 17.09 41.76
CA LEU A 9 45.43 16.00 42.18
C LEU A 9 45.36 14.78 41.26
N GLN A 10 46.48 14.50 40.70
CA GLN A 10 46.99 13.29 40.07
C GLN A 10 47.09 12.12 41.05
N SER A 11 47.06 10.88 40.56
CA SER A 11 48.27 10.06 40.35
C SER A 11 47.91 8.57 40.14
N ASN A 12 48.50 8.00 39.08
CA ASN A 12 49.36 6.80 39.07
C ASN A 12 48.80 5.50 39.63
N GLY A 13 48.95 4.37 39.01
CA GLY A 13 49.96 3.87 38.10
C GLY A 13 49.85 2.36 37.93
N SER A 14 50.32 1.92 36.82
CA SER A 14 51.09 0.72 36.52
C SER A 14 50.66 -0.69 37.01
N GLY A 15 50.73 -1.62 36.06
CA GLY A 15 50.97 -3.02 36.34
C GLY A 15 50.66 -3.98 35.20
N ALA A 16 51.71 -4.29 34.43
CA ALA A 16 51.70 -5.33 33.40
C ALA A 16 51.68 -6.73 33.98
N ALA A 17 51.11 -7.70 33.26
CA ALA A 17 51.80 -8.97 32.99
C ALA A 17 50.96 -9.90 32.07
N ARG A 18 51.71 -10.48 31.19
CA ARG A 18 51.37 -11.47 30.14
C ARG A 18 50.81 -12.78 30.74
N SER A 19 49.95 -13.50 29.95
CA SER A 19 50.31 -14.89 29.55
C SER A 19 49.36 -15.42 28.49
N ASN A 20 49.96 -16.18 27.60
CA ASN A 20 49.47 -16.92 26.45
C ASN A 20 48.40 -17.96 26.77
N GLY A 21 47.53 -18.25 25.83
CA GLY A 21 46.68 -19.41 25.78
C GLY A 21 45.92 -19.54 24.45
N SER A 22 46.60 -20.14 23.48
CA SER A 22 46.09 -20.58 22.18
C SER A 22 45.20 -21.78 22.37
N THR A 23 43.95 -21.76 21.82
CA THR A 23 43.31 -22.98 21.31
C THR A 23 42.42 -22.57 20.12
N GLY A 24 42.80 -23.07 18.98
CA GLY A 24 42.03 -22.94 17.74
C GLY A 24 40.80 -23.86 17.76
N VAL A 25 39.73 -23.38 17.18
CA VAL A 25 38.63 -24.22 16.71
C VAL A 25 38.37 -23.90 15.25
N ALA A 26 38.42 -24.96 14.47
CA ALA A 26 38.37 -25.01 13.02
C ALA A 26 37.02 -24.55 12.47
N SER A 27 37.09 -23.68 11.48
CA SER A 27 35.99 -23.34 10.59
C SER A 27 35.78 -24.49 9.59
N GLN A 28 34.67 -25.18 9.65
CA GLN A 28 34.24 -26.10 8.61
C GLN A 28 33.50 -25.34 7.52
N ARG A 29 34.17 -25.13 6.40
CA ARG A 29 33.57 -24.81 5.12
C ARG A 29 32.87 -26.04 4.57
N THR A 30 31.57 -26.00 4.41
CA THR A 30 30.82 -26.97 3.58
C THR A 30 30.85 -26.50 2.13
N VAL A 31 31.55 -27.24 1.32
CA VAL A 31 31.62 -27.10 -0.13
C VAL A 31 30.44 -27.84 -0.75
N LEU A 32 29.67 -27.16 -1.58
CA LEU A 32 28.67 -27.77 -2.47
C LEU A 32 29.37 -28.28 -3.75
N PRO A 33 29.09 -29.47 -4.21
CA PRO A 33 29.60 -29.93 -5.51
C PRO A 33 28.66 -29.54 -6.65
N SER A 34 29.19 -28.81 -7.62
CA SER A 34 28.66 -28.69 -8.97
C SER A 34 28.95 -29.99 -9.76
N GLY A 35 27.93 -30.57 -10.37
CA GLY A 35 28.06 -31.71 -11.24
C GLY A 35 26.90 -31.83 -12.21
N ALA A 36 27.08 -31.24 -13.40
CA ALA A 36 26.25 -31.53 -14.56
C ALA A 36 26.66 -32.87 -15.19
N THR A 37 25.73 -33.80 -15.38
CA THR A 37 25.89 -34.85 -16.38
C THR A 37 24.54 -35.16 -17.03
N ASN A 38 24.53 -34.98 -18.35
CA ASN A 38 23.54 -35.50 -19.27
C ASN A 38 23.43 -37.02 -19.17
N GLY A 39 22.22 -37.54 -19.03
CA GLY A 39 21.92 -38.94 -19.10
C GLY A 39 20.68 -39.22 -19.96
N THR A 40 20.91 -39.49 -21.21
CA THR A 40 19.94 -40.08 -22.14
C THR A 40 19.56 -41.49 -21.69
N HIS A 41 18.29 -41.72 -21.37
CA HIS A 41 17.79 -43.09 -21.17
C HIS A 41 17.04 -43.57 -22.41
N LYS A 42 17.65 -44.60 -23.02
CA LYS A 42 17.09 -45.48 -24.05
C LYS A 42 15.94 -46.31 -23.46
N ALA A 43 14.88 -46.41 -24.25
CA ALA A 43 13.84 -47.40 -24.08
C ALA A 43 14.40 -48.82 -24.29
N ALA A 44 14.11 -49.70 -23.36
CA ALA A 44 14.32 -51.14 -23.53
C ALA A 44 12.98 -51.85 -23.47
N SER A 45 12.56 -52.38 -24.60
CA SER A 45 11.46 -53.32 -24.73
C SER A 45 11.95 -54.73 -24.31
N LEU A 46 11.23 -55.38 -23.42
CA LEU A 46 11.35 -56.84 -23.22
C LEU A 46 9.96 -57.46 -23.30
N ALA A 47 9.77 -58.18 -24.35
CA ALA A 47 8.69 -59.16 -24.52
C ALA A 47 9.05 -60.47 -23.79
N ALA A 48 8.12 -60.99 -23.00
CA ALA A 48 8.14 -62.40 -22.62
C ALA A 48 6.72 -62.93 -22.45
N ASN A 49 6.42 -63.96 -23.20
CA ASN A 49 5.26 -64.85 -23.17
C ASN A 49 5.13 -65.59 -21.83
N GLY A 50 3.89 -65.78 -21.37
CA GLY A 50 3.60 -66.73 -20.31
C GLY A 50 2.12 -66.74 -19.93
N SER A 51 1.46 -67.81 -20.38
CA SER A 51 0.04 -68.18 -20.25
C SER A 51 -0.46 -68.38 -18.81
N ALA A 52 -1.73 -68.07 -18.65
CA ALA A 52 -2.81 -68.75 -17.93
C ALA A 52 -3.12 -68.40 -16.43
N ASN A 53 -4.37 -68.13 -16.32
CA ASN A 53 -5.34 -68.32 -15.21
C ASN A 53 -5.44 -67.34 -14.08
N GLY A 54 -6.53 -66.60 -14.16
CA GLY A 54 -7.64 -66.51 -13.20
C GLY A 54 -7.29 -65.97 -11.82
N ASP A 55 -7.48 -64.68 -11.63
CA ASP A 55 -8.30 -64.16 -10.57
C ASP A 55 -8.29 -62.62 -10.70
N LYS A 56 -9.44 -62.07 -11.03
CA LYS A 56 -9.67 -60.63 -10.97
C LYS A 56 -9.76 -60.19 -9.51
N ALA A 57 -8.63 -60.04 -8.85
CA ALA A 57 -8.54 -59.19 -7.69
C ALA A 57 -8.16 -57.78 -8.20
N SER A 58 -9.08 -56.85 -8.14
CA SER A 58 -8.84 -55.43 -8.39
C SER A 58 -7.76 -54.94 -7.41
N ALA A 59 -6.52 -54.89 -7.89
CA ALA A 59 -5.46 -54.21 -7.16
C ALA A 59 -5.84 -52.72 -7.08
N SER A 60 -6.48 -52.32 -5.99
CA SER A 60 -6.59 -50.92 -5.61
C SER A 60 -5.17 -50.42 -5.40
N ALA A 61 -4.60 -49.76 -6.41
CA ALA A 61 -3.34 -49.07 -6.27
C ALA A 61 -3.48 -48.14 -5.07
N VAL A 62 -2.70 -48.39 -4.01
CA VAL A 62 -2.64 -47.48 -2.82
C VAL A 62 -2.21 -46.14 -3.32
N ARG A 63 -3.19 -45.25 -3.51
CA ARG A 63 -2.93 -43.88 -3.96
C ARG A 63 -2.16 -43.14 -2.86
N PRO A 64 -1.07 -42.44 -3.15
CA PRO A 64 -0.28 -41.73 -2.14
C PRO A 64 -1.16 -40.71 -1.39
N SER A 65 -1.04 -40.65 -0.07
CA SER A 65 -1.81 -39.76 0.80
C SER A 65 -1.43 -38.27 0.65
N SER A 66 -0.29 -37.98 0.04
CA SER A 66 0.21 -36.61 -0.18
C SER A 66 0.58 -36.37 -1.65
N TYR A 67 0.40 -35.11 -2.07
CA TYR A 67 0.84 -34.57 -3.36
C TYR A 67 1.89 -33.51 -3.12
N PHE A 68 3.18 -33.82 -3.37
CA PHE A 68 4.32 -32.93 -3.11
C PHE A 68 4.31 -32.29 -1.71
N GLY A 69 3.98 -33.08 -0.68
CA GLY A 69 3.93 -32.62 0.71
C GLY A 69 2.59 -31.99 1.16
N HIS A 70 1.65 -31.81 0.24
CA HIS A 70 0.31 -31.29 0.52
C HIS A 70 -0.70 -32.42 0.72
N ASN A 71 -1.71 -32.20 1.55
CA ASN A 71 -2.81 -33.16 1.71
C ASN A 71 -3.53 -33.34 0.37
N ARG A 72 -3.63 -34.61 -0.07
CA ARG A 72 -4.24 -34.93 -1.35
C ARG A 72 -5.73 -34.55 -1.40
N GLU A 73 -6.46 -34.75 -0.32
CA GLU A 73 -7.89 -34.38 -0.24
C GLU A 73 -8.07 -32.87 -0.43
N GLU A 74 -7.30 -32.04 0.28
CA GLU A 74 -7.36 -30.57 0.14
C GLU A 74 -7.10 -30.11 -1.29
N VAL A 75 -6.02 -30.62 -1.90
CA VAL A 75 -5.66 -30.27 -3.28
C VAL A 75 -6.76 -30.72 -4.25
N THR A 76 -7.31 -31.94 -4.08
CA THR A 76 -8.35 -32.45 -4.97
C THR A 76 -9.64 -31.64 -4.85
N ARG A 77 -10.07 -31.29 -3.63
CA ARG A 77 -11.27 -30.45 -3.40
C ARG A 77 -11.11 -29.05 -4.01
N ILE A 78 -9.93 -28.44 -3.89
CA ILE A 78 -9.61 -27.15 -4.53
C ILE A 78 -9.68 -27.27 -6.06
N LEU A 79 -9.19 -28.37 -6.65
CA LEU A 79 -9.26 -28.61 -8.09
C LEU A 79 -10.69 -28.84 -8.57
N ILE A 80 -11.51 -29.61 -7.83
CA ILE A 80 -12.93 -29.80 -8.15
C ILE A 80 -13.66 -28.45 -8.16
N GLN A 81 -13.45 -27.60 -7.14
CA GLN A 81 -14.00 -26.27 -7.10
C GLN A 81 -13.55 -25.43 -8.30
N ALA A 82 -12.25 -25.40 -8.59
CA ALA A 82 -11.70 -24.62 -9.69
C ALA A 82 -12.23 -25.05 -11.07
N LEU A 83 -12.40 -26.35 -11.30
CA LEU A 83 -13.01 -26.86 -12.51
C LEU A 83 -14.47 -26.44 -12.65
N SER A 84 -15.23 -26.49 -11.54
CA SER A 84 -16.61 -26.03 -11.50
C SER A 84 -16.71 -24.52 -11.76
N ASP A 85 -15.86 -23.70 -11.12
CA ASP A 85 -15.82 -22.25 -11.29
C ASP A 85 -15.45 -21.82 -12.73
N MET A 86 -14.60 -22.60 -13.41
CA MET A 86 -14.25 -22.41 -14.83
C MET A 86 -15.33 -22.92 -15.79
N GLY A 87 -16.41 -23.56 -15.30
CA GLY A 87 -17.50 -24.09 -16.12
C GLY A 87 -17.29 -25.53 -16.60
N TYR A 88 -16.26 -26.24 -16.15
CA TYR A 88 -15.97 -27.63 -16.52
C TYR A 88 -16.67 -28.63 -15.58
N GLN A 89 -18.00 -28.58 -15.49
CA GLN A 89 -18.80 -29.35 -14.54
C GLN A 89 -18.61 -30.88 -14.69
N ALA A 90 -18.65 -31.40 -15.91
CA ALA A 90 -18.45 -32.83 -16.16
C ALA A 90 -17.06 -33.33 -15.72
N ALA A 91 -16.02 -32.50 -15.87
CA ALA A 91 -14.69 -32.84 -15.40
C ALA A 91 -14.62 -32.79 -13.85
N ALA A 92 -15.26 -31.82 -13.22
CA ALA A 92 -15.35 -31.73 -11.77
C ALA A 92 -16.03 -32.95 -11.15
N GLU A 93 -17.15 -33.37 -11.74
CA GLU A 93 -17.89 -34.59 -11.34
C GLU A 93 -17.04 -35.85 -11.51
N SER A 94 -16.40 -36.01 -12.66
CA SER A 94 -15.52 -37.15 -12.93
C SER A 94 -14.36 -37.25 -11.93
N VAL A 95 -13.73 -36.12 -11.60
CA VAL A 95 -12.65 -36.07 -10.59
C VAL A 95 -13.19 -36.40 -9.20
N SER A 96 -14.40 -35.93 -8.86
CA SER A 96 -15.05 -36.21 -7.58
C SER A 96 -15.36 -37.71 -7.44
N GLU A 97 -15.91 -38.32 -8.49
CA GLU A 97 -16.21 -39.78 -8.51
C GLU A 97 -14.94 -40.62 -8.45
N GLU A 98 -13.93 -40.31 -9.27
CA GLU A 98 -12.67 -41.04 -9.31
C GLU A 98 -11.87 -40.93 -8.01
N SER A 99 -11.86 -39.75 -7.38
CA SER A 99 -11.11 -39.52 -6.15
C SER A 99 -11.84 -40.02 -4.90
N GLY A 100 -13.18 -40.06 -4.94
CA GLY A 100 -14.07 -40.31 -3.79
C GLY A 100 -14.22 -39.11 -2.88
N PHE A 101 -13.63 -37.94 -3.22
CA PHE A 101 -13.74 -36.72 -2.42
C PHE A 101 -14.83 -35.83 -3.00
N LYS A 102 -15.77 -35.42 -2.16
CA LYS A 102 -16.82 -34.46 -2.51
C LYS A 102 -16.37 -33.06 -2.18
N LEU A 103 -16.81 -32.08 -2.98
CA LEU A 103 -16.50 -30.67 -2.74
C LEU A 103 -17.01 -30.22 -1.37
N GLU A 104 -18.22 -30.62 -1.02
CA GLU A 104 -18.89 -30.28 0.23
C GLU A 104 -19.64 -31.48 0.80
N ASN A 105 -19.83 -31.46 2.13
CA ASN A 105 -20.73 -32.38 2.83
C ASN A 105 -22.20 -32.03 2.46
N PRO A 106 -23.12 -32.99 2.38
CA PRO A 106 -24.53 -32.72 2.11
C PRO A 106 -25.16 -31.61 2.97
N THR A 107 -24.82 -31.55 4.25
CA THR A 107 -25.29 -30.50 5.17
C THR A 107 -24.78 -29.12 4.79
N VAL A 108 -23.54 -29.02 4.36
CA VAL A 108 -22.94 -27.74 3.91
C VAL A 108 -23.56 -27.29 2.59
N ALA A 109 -23.79 -28.25 1.68
CA ALA A 109 -24.51 -27.97 0.42
C ALA A 109 -25.94 -27.50 0.69
N ALA A 110 -26.67 -28.12 1.63
CA ALA A 110 -27.99 -27.68 2.06
C ALA A 110 -27.98 -26.29 2.67
N PHE A 111 -26.99 -25.98 3.53
CA PHE A 111 -26.82 -24.64 4.11
C PHE A 111 -26.55 -23.59 3.03
N ARG A 112 -25.67 -23.87 2.07
CA ARG A 112 -25.39 -22.98 0.93
C ARG A 112 -26.67 -22.72 0.11
N SER A 113 -27.42 -23.77 -0.23
CA SER A 113 -28.66 -23.67 -1.00
C SER A 113 -29.69 -22.84 -0.25
N ALA A 114 -29.89 -23.13 1.05
CA ALA A 114 -30.84 -22.41 1.90
C ALA A 114 -30.52 -20.88 1.96
N VAL A 115 -29.24 -20.50 2.07
CA VAL A 115 -28.85 -19.10 2.07
C VAL A 115 -29.09 -18.45 0.70
N LEU A 116 -28.73 -19.12 -0.40
CA LEU A 116 -28.90 -18.59 -1.75
C LEU A 116 -30.36 -18.49 -2.17
N GLU A 117 -31.19 -19.41 -1.75
CA GLU A 117 -32.64 -19.43 -2.01
C GLU A 117 -33.39 -18.48 -1.07
N GLY A 118 -32.83 -18.13 0.08
CA GLY A 118 -33.46 -17.30 1.09
C GLY A 118 -34.36 -18.09 2.06
N SER A 119 -34.11 -19.40 2.19
CA SER A 119 -34.79 -20.28 3.16
C SER A 119 -34.19 -20.09 4.56
N TRP A 120 -34.43 -18.91 5.15
CA TRP A 120 -33.73 -18.45 6.37
C TRP A 120 -33.95 -19.35 7.59
N ALA A 121 -35.16 -19.97 7.71
CA ALA A 121 -35.47 -20.88 8.81
C ALA A 121 -34.57 -22.14 8.74
N GLU A 122 -34.51 -22.76 7.56
CA GLU A 122 -33.67 -23.95 7.33
C GLU A 122 -32.16 -23.64 7.55
N ALA A 123 -31.69 -22.47 7.08
CA ALA A 123 -30.32 -22.05 7.30
C ALA A 123 -30.01 -21.84 8.80
N GLU A 124 -30.92 -21.28 9.58
CA GLU A 124 -30.77 -21.11 11.03
C GLU A 124 -30.83 -22.45 11.79
N ASP A 125 -31.66 -23.38 11.38
CA ASP A 125 -31.76 -24.72 11.99
C ASP A 125 -30.45 -25.48 11.79
N LEU A 126 -29.91 -25.50 10.56
CA LEU A 126 -28.62 -26.11 10.26
C LEU A 126 -27.46 -25.45 11.05
N LEU A 127 -27.48 -24.13 11.22
CA LEU A 127 -26.48 -23.41 12.02
C LEU A 127 -26.62 -23.72 13.53
N THR A 128 -27.82 -23.99 14.01
CA THR A 128 -28.04 -24.29 15.43
C THR A 128 -27.40 -25.61 15.83
N GLU A 129 -27.45 -26.61 14.95
CA GLU A 129 -26.86 -27.94 15.16
C GLU A 129 -25.37 -28.01 14.81
N ALA A 130 -24.76 -26.92 14.29
CA ALA A 130 -23.34 -26.86 13.94
C ALA A 130 -22.44 -27.05 15.16
N THR A 131 -21.28 -27.70 14.96
CA THR A 131 -20.24 -27.85 16.00
C THR A 131 -19.15 -26.78 15.83
N VAL A 132 -18.38 -26.46 16.89
CA VAL A 132 -17.23 -25.56 16.79
C VAL A 132 -15.95 -26.39 16.75
N ALA A 133 -15.05 -26.09 15.81
CA ALA A 133 -13.77 -26.77 15.69
C ALA A 133 -12.94 -26.62 16.97
N GLY A 134 -12.46 -27.74 17.53
CA GLY A 134 -11.70 -27.78 18.77
C GLY A 134 -12.53 -27.91 20.07
N GLN A 135 -13.84 -27.91 20.02
CA GLN A 135 -14.74 -28.20 21.14
C GLN A 135 -15.42 -29.56 20.99
N ALA A 136 -14.72 -30.56 20.46
CA ALA A 136 -15.20 -31.93 20.53
C ALA A 136 -15.15 -32.35 22.01
N GLY A 137 -16.27 -32.14 22.72
CA GLY A 137 -16.48 -32.72 24.04
C GLY A 137 -16.44 -34.25 23.96
N GLU A 138 -16.02 -34.89 25.03
CA GLU A 138 -15.93 -36.36 25.20
C GLU A 138 -17.29 -37.08 25.06
N ASP A 139 -18.36 -36.32 24.97
CA ASP A 139 -19.70 -36.84 24.68
C ASP A 139 -19.95 -36.87 23.16
N GLY A 140 -19.93 -38.05 22.57
CA GLY A 140 -20.14 -38.35 21.14
C GLY A 140 -21.50 -37.91 20.57
N GLY A 141 -21.89 -36.67 20.80
CA GLY A 141 -23.04 -36.01 20.18
C GLY A 141 -22.68 -35.64 18.73
N GLY A 142 -23.17 -36.45 17.79
CA GLY A 142 -22.95 -36.25 16.37
C GLY A 142 -23.58 -34.93 15.91
N GLY A 143 -22.73 -33.91 15.70
CA GLY A 143 -23.19 -32.69 14.99
C GLY A 143 -23.58 -33.02 13.56
N ASN A 144 -24.40 -32.16 12.95
CA ASN A 144 -24.92 -32.32 11.58
C ASN A 144 -23.85 -32.27 10.46
N GLY A 145 -22.57 -32.17 10.82
CA GLY A 145 -21.44 -32.07 9.87
C GLY A 145 -21.09 -30.65 9.43
N LEU A 146 -21.81 -29.64 9.89
CA LEU A 146 -21.42 -28.24 9.75
C LEU A 146 -20.48 -27.86 10.92
N VAL A 147 -19.25 -27.46 10.61
CA VAL A 147 -18.22 -27.13 11.61
C VAL A 147 -17.84 -25.67 11.48
N LEU A 148 -17.96 -24.91 12.57
CA LEU A 148 -17.56 -23.50 12.62
C LEU A 148 -16.06 -23.37 12.85
N ALA A 149 -15.47 -22.31 12.32
CA ALA A 149 -14.06 -21.99 12.53
C ALA A 149 -13.79 -21.63 14.03
N PRO A 150 -12.57 -21.85 14.54
CA PRO A 150 -12.24 -21.48 15.90
C PRO A 150 -12.43 -19.97 16.12
N GLY A 151 -13.11 -19.58 17.19
CA GLY A 151 -13.39 -18.17 17.51
C GLY A 151 -14.59 -17.57 16.76
N SER A 152 -15.28 -18.34 15.92
CA SER A 152 -16.50 -17.86 15.26
C SER A 152 -17.69 -17.89 16.21
N GLU A 153 -18.41 -16.78 16.26
CA GLU A 153 -19.62 -16.64 17.09
C GLU A 153 -20.88 -16.90 16.27
N ARG A 154 -21.71 -17.86 16.72
CA ARG A 154 -23.00 -18.15 16.06
C ARG A 154 -23.93 -16.95 16.00
N ASN A 155 -23.89 -16.07 17.00
CA ASN A 155 -24.73 -14.89 17.07
C ASN A 155 -24.42 -13.88 15.95
N VAL A 156 -23.14 -13.76 15.56
CA VAL A 156 -22.70 -12.94 14.41
C VAL A 156 -23.34 -13.45 13.13
N MET A 157 -23.28 -14.75 12.88
CA MET A 157 -23.86 -15.39 11.69
C MET A 157 -25.39 -15.25 11.67
N ARG A 158 -26.04 -15.50 12.82
CA ARG A 158 -27.50 -15.29 12.96
C ARG A 158 -27.88 -13.84 12.70
N PHE A 159 -27.13 -12.90 13.26
CA PHE A 159 -27.39 -11.48 13.03
C PHE A 159 -27.31 -11.13 11.54
N ALA A 160 -26.29 -11.59 10.84
CA ALA A 160 -26.12 -11.34 9.40
C ALA A 160 -27.25 -11.94 8.55
N MET A 161 -27.67 -13.18 8.83
CA MET A 161 -28.80 -13.82 8.14
C MET A 161 -30.13 -13.11 8.41
N ARG A 162 -30.39 -12.74 9.66
CA ARG A 162 -31.61 -12.02 10.05
C ARG A 162 -31.65 -10.60 9.52
N GLN A 163 -30.50 -9.94 9.42
CA GLN A 163 -30.39 -8.64 8.75
C GLN A 163 -30.79 -8.76 7.28
N GLN A 164 -30.31 -9.76 6.57
CA GLN A 164 -30.68 -9.99 5.18
C GLN A 164 -32.18 -10.29 5.04
N LYS A 165 -32.73 -11.18 5.87
CA LYS A 165 -34.15 -11.47 5.96
C LYS A 165 -34.99 -10.21 6.19
N PHE A 166 -34.55 -9.35 7.09
CA PHE A 166 -35.19 -8.07 7.38
C PHE A 166 -35.24 -7.15 6.15
N LEU A 167 -34.12 -7.00 5.44
CA LEU A 167 -34.04 -6.18 4.23
C LEU A 167 -34.94 -6.71 3.11
N GLU A 168 -34.98 -8.02 2.91
CA GLU A 168 -35.87 -8.66 1.91
C GLU A 168 -37.34 -8.46 2.23
N LEU A 169 -37.72 -8.51 3.51
CA LEU A 169 -39.10 -8.20 3.94
C LEU A 169 -39.44 -6.71 3.71
N LEU A 170 -38.49 -5.80 3.86
CA LEU A 170 -38.72 -4.39 3.52
C LEU A 170 -38.85 -4.17 2.01
N GLU A 171 -38.05 -4.88 1.19
CA GLU A 171 -38.18 -4.84 -0.27
C GLU A 171 -39.56 -5.28 -0.76
N THR A 172 -40.10 -6.35 -0.17
CA THR A 172 -41.48 -6.84 -0.45
C THR A 172 -42.56 -6.01 0.22
N ARG A 173 -42.20 -4.96 0.97
CA ARG A 173 -43.09 -4.08 1.73
C ARG A 173 -43.90 -4.75 2.83
N ASP A 174 -43.45 -5.90 3.31
CA ASP A 174 -44.03 -6.53 4.51
C ASP A 174 -43.45 -5.96 5.79
N THR A 175 -43.80 -4.69 6.06
CA THR A 175 -43.31 -3.96 7.23
C THR A 175 -43.71 -4.60 8.56
N THR A 176 -44.85 -5.32 8.57
CA THR A 176 -45.32 -6.00 9.78
C THR A 176 -44.38 -7.13 10.18
N ARG A 177 -44.04 -8.02 9.24
CA ARG A 177 -43.07 -9.08 9.49
C ARG A 177 -41.69 -8.56 9.70
N ALA A 178 -41.24 -7.53 8.96
CA ALA A 178 -39.96 -6.88 9.18
C ALA A 178 -39.83 -6.36 10.62
N LEU A 179 -40.88 -5.72 11.16
CA LEU A 179 -40.88 -5.24 12.54
C LEU A 179 -40.86 -6.41 13.56
N GLN A 180 -41.50 -7.53 13.26
CA GLN A 180 -41.41 -8.73 14.09
C GLN A 180 -39.98 -9.29 14.12
N VAL A 181 -39.31 -9.39 12.97
CA VAL A 181 -37.92 -9.83 12.88
C VAL A 181 -37.01 -8.88 13.65
N LEU A 182 -37.18 -7.56 13.51
CA LEU A 182 -36.35 -6.58 14.21
C LEU A 182 -36.49 -6.71 15.73
N ARG A 183 -37.72 -6.78 16.25
CA ARG A 183 -37.99 -6.84 17.70
C ARG A 183 -37.78 -8.21 18.32
N GLY A 184 -38.20 -9.28 17.61
CA GLY A 184 -38.20 -10.64 18.14
C GLY A 184 -36.91 -11.42 17.85
N GLU A 185 -36.21 -11.09 16.76
CA GLU A 185 -35.10 -11.90 16.30
C GLU A 185 -33.74 -11.12 16.36
N LEU A 186 -33.69 -9.84 15.95
CA LEU A 186 -32.44 -9.06 15.91
C LEU A 186 -32.11 -8.41 17.26
N THR A 187 -33.06 -7.72 17.88
CA THR A 187 -32.82 -7.03 19.17
C THR A 187 -32.40 -7.97 20.30
N PRO A 188 -32.95 -9.20 20.45
CA PRO A 188 -32.50 -10.10 21.52
C PRO A 188 -31.11 -10.69 21.38
N LEU A 189 -30.43 -10.52 20.20
CA LEU A 189 -29.07 -10.99 20.02
C LEU A 189 -28.03 -10.10 20.72
N ASP A 190 -28.40 -8.84 21.02
CA ASP A 190 -27.56 -7.83 21.70
C ASP A 190 -26.12 -7.75 21.17
N TYR A 191 -25.98 -7.91 19.83
CA TYR A 191 -24.68 -7.99 19.17
C TYR A 191 -24.17 -6.61 18.71
N ASP A 192 -25.03 -5.82 18.05
CA ASP A 192 -24.68 -4.50 17.50
C ASP A 192 -25.90 -3.57 17.59
N THR A 193 -26.00 -2.86 18.69
CA THR A 193 -27.10 -1.92 18.95
C THR A 193 -27.13 -0.76 17.96
N ALA A 194 -25.97 -0.29 17.50
CA ALA A 194 -25.88 0.80 16.51
C ALA A 194 -26.47 0.35 15.16
N LYS A 195 -26.16 -0.87 14.71
CA LYS A 195 -26.78 -1.44 13.51
C LYS A 195 -28.28 -1.68 13.68
N VAL A 196 -28.74 -2.15 14.83
CA VAL A 196 -30.16 -2.33 15.09
C VAL A 196 -30.89 -0.98 15.02
N HIS A 197 -30.32 0.10 15.57
CA HIS A 197 -30.89 1.45 15.42
C HIS A 197 -30.90 1.91 13.96
N PHE A 198 -29.81 1.67 13.23
CA PHE A 198 -29.78 1.96 11.79
C PHE A 198 -30.86 1.18 11.02
N LEU A 199 -30.99 -0.13 11.24
CA LEU A 199 -32.01 -0.96 10.61
C LEU A 199 -33.42 -0.47 10.96
N SER A 200 -33.66 -0.02 12.20
CA SER A 200 -34.96 0.55 12.59
C SER A 200 -35.30 1.82 11.79
N SER A 201 -34.30 2.62 11.42
CA SER A 201 -34.50 3.82 10.59
C SER A 201 -34.94 3.49 9.15
N LEU A 202 -34.56 2.32 8.63
CA LEU A 202 -34.94 1.86 7.29
C LEU A 202 -36.42 1.52 7.15
N LEU A 203 -37.14 1.28 8.25
CA LEU A 203 -38.62 1.12 8.25
C LEU A 203 -39.34 2.37 7.72
N MET A 204 -38.68 3.53 7.76
CA MET A 204 -39.23 4.80 7.29
C MET A 204 -38.98 5.06 5.80
N CYS A 205 -38.31 4.16 5.08
CA CYS A 205 -38.05 4.33 3.66
C CYS A 205 -39.35 4.24 2.85
N LEU A 206 -39.56 5.22 1.97
CA LEU A 206 -40.77 5.36 1.19
C LEU A 206 -40.74 4.52 -0.10
N SER A 207 -39.54 4.24 -0.64
CA SER A 207 -39.35 3.45 -1.86
C SER A 207 -38.30 2.37 -1.69
N THR A 208 -38.33 1.35 -2.57
CA THR A 208 -37.31 0.31 -2.63
C THR A 208 -35.95 0.89 -3.06
N GLU A 209 -35.94 1.90 -3.90
CA GLU A 209 -34.72 2.60 -4.35
C GLU A 209 -34.07 3.37 -3.20
N ASP A 210 -34.89 4.04 -2.37
CA ASP A 210 -34.41 4.74 -1.16
C ASP A 210 -33.86 3.75 -0.12
N LEU A 211 -34.50 2.59 0.04
CA LEU A 211 -34.00 1.50 0.87
C LEU A 211 -32.65 0.99 0.38
N MET A 212 -32.52 0.66 -0.92
CA MET A 212 -31.30 0.17 -1.53
C MET A 212 -30.14 1.17 -1.38
N ALA A 213 -30.43 2.45 -1.63
CA ALA A 213 -29.43 3.52 -1.49
C ALA A 213 -28.95 3.70 -0.05
N LYS A 214 -29.88 3.77 0.93
CA LYS A 214 -29.54 3.97 2.34
C LYS A 214 -28.88 2.76 2.97
N ALA A 215 -29.33 1.55 2.62
CA ALA A 215 -28.77 0.31 3.14
C ALA A 215 -27.47 -0.11 2.40
N ASN A 216 -27.08 0.57 1.31
CA ASN A 216 -26.02 0.14 0.39
C ASN A 216 -26.19 -1.34 -0.01
N TRP A 217 -27.40 -1.68 -0.44
CA TRP A 217 -27.85 -3.04 -0.69
C TRP A 217 -28.48 -3.15 -2.09
N ASP A 218 -28.19 -4.23 -2.82
CA ASP A 218 -28.56 -4.39 -4.23
C ASP A 218 -29.81 -5.25 -4.46
N GLY A 219 -30.59 -5.48 -3.40
CA GLY A 219 -31.84 -6.26 -3.44
C GLY A 219 -31.63 -7.77 -3.30
N ALA A 220 -32.74 -8.50 -3.08
CA ALA A 220 -32.71 -9.97 -2.98
C ALA A 220 -32.34 -10.64 -4.31
N GLY A 221 -32.68 -10.02 -5.44
CA GLY A 221 -32.30 -10.47 -6.80
C GLY A 221 -30.88 -10.12 -7.21
N GLY A 222 -30.16 -9.33 -6.41
CA GLY A 222 -28.79 -8.91 -6.68
C GLY A 222 -27.72 -9.90 -6.20
N GLN A 223 -26.58 -9.37 -5.80
CA GLN A 223 -25.44 -10.17 -5.28
C GLN A 223 -25.45 -10.28 -3.74
N SER A 224 -26.45 -9.72 -3.07
CA SER A 224 -26.48 -9.60 -1.60
C SER A 224 -26.38 -10.95 -0.90
N ARG A 225 -27.15 -11.95 -1.35
CA ARG A 225 -27.12 -13.32 -0.79
C ARG A 225 -25.78 -14.01 -1.03
N LYS A 226 -25.12 -13.80 -2.18
CA LYS A 226 -23.79 -14.33 -2.46
C LYS A 226 -22.72 -13.68 -1.58
N ARG A 227 -22.79 -12.36 -1.38
CA ARG A 227 -21.91 -11.65 -0.45
C ARG A 227 -22.11 -12.14 0.98
N LEU A 228 -23.36 -12.29 1.42
CA LEU A 228 -23.67 -12.86 2.73
C LEU A 228 -23.08 -14.27 2.87
N LEU A 229 -23.25 -15.14 1.86
CA LEU A 229 -22.69 -16.50 1.87
C LEU A 229 -21.15 -16.47 1.95
N SER A 230 -20.50 -15.56 1.22
CA SER A 230 -19.06 -15.37 1.29
C SER A 230 -18.60 -14.94 2.69
N ASP A 231 -19.36 -14.05 3.36
CA ASP A 231 -19.03 -13.63 4.72
C ASP A 231 -19.28 -14.76 5.75
N LEU A 232 -20.38 -15.50 5.61
CA LEU A 232 -20.66 -16.66 6.45
C LEU A 232 -19.63 -17.79 6.25
N SER A 233 -19.12 -17.98 5.04
CA SER A 233 -18.10 -19.00 4.74
C SER A 233 -16.79 -18.78 5.49
N ARG A 234 -16.48 -17.53 5.85
CA ARG A 234 -15.30 -17.21 6.69
C ARG A 234 -15.44 -17.67 8.13
N CYS A 235 -16.68 -17.81 8.60
CA CYS A 235 -17.00 -18.31 9.94
C CYS A 235 -17.13 -19.85 9.99
N ILE A 236 -17.12 -20.53 8.84
CA ILE A 236 -17.19 -21.99 8.73
C ILE A 236 -15.77 -22.53 8.54
N SER A 237 -15.48 -23.70 9.10
CA SER A 237 -14.17 -24.32 8.95
C SER A 237 -13.87 -24.62 7.48
N PRO A 238 -12.69 -24.20 6.97
CA PRO A 238 -12.28 -24.49 5.59
C PRO A 238 -12.19 -25.98 5.26
N SER A 239 -12.06 -26.83 6.27
CA SER A 239 -12.07 -28.29 6.11
C SER A 239 -13.43 -28.82 5.63
N VAL A 240 -14.50 -28.10 5.91
CA VAL A 240 -15.87 -28.49 5.60
C VAL A 240 -16.43 -27.72 4.41
N MET A 241 -16.20 -26.40 4.38
CA MET A 241 -16.63 -25.49 3.32
C MET A 241 -15.44 -24.71 2.77
N LEU A 242 -15.06 -24.97 1.51
CA LEU A 242 -13.99 -24.20 0.87
C LEU A 242 -14.46 -22.76 0.59
N PRO A 243 -13.63 -21.75 0.89
CA PRO A 243 -13.88 -20.38 0.44
C PRO A 243 -14.04 -20.33 -1.09
N GLU A 244 -14.88 -19.43 -1.57
CA GLU A 244 -15.08 -19.23 -3.00
C GLU A 244 -13.77 -18.87 -3.72
N ASN A 245 -13.61 -19.39 -4.96
CA ASN A 245 -12.46 -19.10 -5.83
C ASN A 245 -11.08 -19.38 -5.17
N ARG A 246 -10.99 -20.42 -4.31
CA ARG A 246 -9.78 -20.66 -3.50
C ARG A 246 -8.52 -20.80 -4.35
N LEU A 247 -8.56 -21.50 -5.48
CA LEU A 247 -7.41 -21.63 -6.37
C LEU A 247 -6.98 -20.28 -6.94
N ALA A 248 -7.92 -19.45 -7.37
CA ALA A 248 -7.62 -18.11 -7.89
C ALA A 248 -6.96 -17.23 -6.82
N VAL A 249 -7.43 -17.30 -5.57
CA VAL A 249 -6.83 -16.58 -4.44
C VAL A 249 -5.39 -17.08 -4.18
N LEU A 250 -5.15 -18.38 -4.18
CA LEU A 250 -3.81 -18.94 -3.99
C LEU A 250 -2.85 -18.53 -5.13
N LEU A 251 -3.30 -18.59 -6.38
CA LEU A 251 -2.51 -18.14 -7.52
C LEU A 251 -2.20 -16.65 -7.46
N HIS A 252 -3.16 -15.84 -7.00
CA HIS A 252 -2.92 -14.41 -6.78
C HIS A 252 -1.88 -14.17 -5.67
N GLN A 253 -1.95 -14.91 -4.56
CA GLN A 253 -0.97 -14.84 -3.49
C GLN A 253 0.44 -15.23 -3.95
N VAL A 254 0.56 -16.28 -4.77
CA VAL A 254 1.85 -16.69 -5.38
C VAL A 254 2.40 -15.56 -6.27
N LYS A 255 1.58 -15.01 -7.16
CA LYS A 255 2.00 -13.88 -8.01
C LYS A 255 2.45 -12.68 -7.17
N GLN A 256 1.66 -12.33 -6.16
CA GLN A 256 2.01 -11.22 -5.27
C GLN A 256 3.30 -11.48 -4.49
N SER A 257 3.53 -12.70 -4.03
CA SER A 257 4.77 -13.10 -3.38
C SER A 257 5.98 -12.98 -4.32
N GLN A 258 5.84 -13.41 -5.58
CA GLN A 258 6.89 -13.26 -6.60
C GLN A 258 7.19 -11.77 -6.91
N ILE A 259 6.16 -10.93 -7.00
CA ILE A 259 6.31 -9.49 -7.18
C ILE A 259 7.04 -8.88 -5.97
N ASN A 260 6.60 -9.21 -4.76
CA ASN A 260 7.17 -8.68 -3.51
C ASN A 260 8.63 -9.10 -3.28
N SER A 261 9.05 -10.21 -3.86
CA SER A 261 10.45 -10.69 -3.81
C SER A 261 11.31 -10.17 -4.96
N CYS A 262 10.71 -9.58 -6.00
CA CYS A 262 11.43 -9.11 -7.18
C CYS A 262 11.99 -7.70 -6.97
N LEU A 263 13.32 -7.56 -6.93
CA LEU A 263 14.01 -6.29 -6.65
C LEU A 263 13.81 -5.19 -7.72
N PHE A 264 13.39 -5.54 -8.94
CA PHE A 264 13.32 -4.60 -10.06
C PHE A 264 11.94 -4.54 -10.71
N HIS A 265 10.88 -4.94 -10.00
CA HIS A 265 9.54 -4.93 -10.55
C HIS A 265 8.97 -3.50 -10.57
N THR A 266 9.01 -2.86 -11.73
CA THR A 266 8.52 -1.48 -11.94
C THR A 266 7.18 -1.42 -12.66
N ALA A 267 6.75 -2.50 -13.34
CA ALA A 267 5.56 -2.50 -14.17
C ALA A 267 4.30 -2.93 -13.40
N ALA A 268 3.15 -2.34 -13.72
CA ALA A 268 1.85 -2.75 -13.17
C ALA A 268 1.33 -4.09 -13.75
N SER A 269 2.06 -4.68 -14.72
CA SER A 269 1.63 -5.93 -15.37
C SER A 269 1.79 -7.13 -14.43
N SER A 270 0.71 -7.91 -14.31
CA SER A 270 0.75 -9.16 -13.54
C SER A 270 1.66 -10.19 -14.23
N PRO A 271 2.57 -10.84 -13.48
CA PRO A 271 3.46 -11.86 -14.05
C PRO A 271 2.67 -13.09 -14.57
N SER A 272 3.26 -13.78 -15.55
CA SER A 272 2.73 -15.04 -16.06
C SER A 272 2.83 -16.15 -15.00
N LEU A 273 1.88 -17.09 -15.01
CA LEU A 273 1.95 -18.29 -14.19
C LEU A 273 2.81 -19.41 -14.82
N TYR A 274 3.25 -19.24 -16.08
CA TYR A 274 4.04 -20.26 -16.80
C TYR A 274 5.53 -20.25 -16.44
N ALA A 275 6.01 -19.16 -15.84
CA ALA A 275 7.41 -19.00 -15.45
C ALA A 275 7.50 -18.15 -14.18
N ASP A 276 8.56 -18.38 -13.40
CA ASP A 276 8.86 -17.55 -12.25
C ASP A 276 9.16 -16.10 -12.67
N HIS A 277 8.67 -15.16 -11.87
CA HIS A 277 8.81 -13.75 -12.18
C HIS A 277 10.24 -13.26 -11.92
N HIS A 278 10.86 -12.69 -12.93
CA HIS A 278 12.15 -12.03 -12.84
C HIS A 278 12.20 -10.79 -13.73
N CYS A 279 12.54 -9.64 -13.15
CA CYS A 279 12.74 -8.40 -13.90
C CYS A 279 14.22 -8.13 -14.13
N ASP A 280 14.57 -7.76 -15.37
CA ASP A 280 15.95 -7.36 -15.69
C ASP A 280 16.22 -5.97 -15.11
N ARG A 281 17.31 -5.82 -14.38
CA ARG A 281 17.82 -4.55 -13.86
C ARG A 281 17.94 -3.47 -14.94
N ARG A 282 18.16 -3.85 -16.22
CA ARG A 282 18.26 -2.92 -17.35
C ARG A 282 16.97 -2.16 -17.66
N VAL A 283 15.84 -2.67 -17.16
CA VAL A 283 14.53 -2.02 -17.32
C VAL A 283 14.34 -0.88 -16.31
N PHE A 284 15.11 -0.90 -15.22
CA PHE A 284 15.04 0.11 -14.16
C PHE A 284 15.50 1.50 -14.65
N PRO A 285 14.89 2.62 -14.22
CA PRO A 285 15.26 3.97 -14.64
C PRO A 285 16.56 4.44 -13.97
N ARG A 286 17.70 4.20 -14.61
CA ARG A 286 19.03 4.41 -14.04
C ARG A 286 19.85 5.51 -14.71
N ASP A 287 19.48 5.84 -15.95
CA ASP A 287 20.27 6.75 -16.78
C ASP A 287 19.64 8.14 -16.79
N ILE A 288 20.46 9.19 -16.63
CA ILE A 288 20.01 10.57 -16.83
C ILE A 288 19.75 10.75 -18.33
N VAL A 289 18.50 10.94 -18.69
CA VAL A 289 18.10 11.11 -20.09
C VAL A 289 17.96 12.56 -20.50
N LEU A 290 17.66 13.44 -19.53
CA LEU A 290 17.49 14.86 -19.74
C LEU A 290 17.82 15.64 -18.49
N GLU A 291 18.39 16.84 -18.64
CA GLU A 291 18.54 17.86 -17.62
C GLU A 291 17.75 19.10 -18.01
N LEU A 292 16.81 19.53 -17.16
CA LEU A 292 16.04 20.76 -17.29
C LEU A 292 16.80 21.86 -16.52
N THR A 293 17.05 23.00 -17.16
CA THR A 293 17.97 24.03 -16.66
C THR A 293 17.34 25.41 -16.55
N GLU A 294 16.03 25.50 -16.66
CA GLU A 294 15.26 26.75 -16.63
C GLU A 294 15.22 27.39 -15.24
N MET A 295 15.39 26.56 -14.19
CA MET A 295 15.43 27.03 -12.80
C MET A 295 16.72 27.83 -12.52
N ARG A 296 16.56 28.90 -11.73
CA ARG A 296 17.69 29.71 -11.26
C ARG A 296 17.86 29.48 -9.75
N GLY A 297 19.07 29.07 -9.35
CA GLY A 297 19.38 28.74 -7.94
C GLY A 297 18.97 27.32 -7.56
N GLU A 298 18.85 27.05 -6.28
CA GLU A 298 18.56 25.73 -5.74
C GLU A 298 17.13 25.28 -6.07
N VAL A 299 16.95 24.00 -6.42
CA VAL A 299 15.63 23.39 -6.59
C VAL A 299 15.34 22.52 -5.38
N TRP A 300 14.27 22.84 -4.64
CA TRP A 300 13.96 22.21 -3.36
C TRP A 300 12.93 21.10 -3.48
N GLU A 301 11.98 21.25 -4.39
CA GLU A 301 10.92 20.26 -4.59
C GLU A 301 10.60 20.10 -6.06
N VAL A 302 10.26 18.87 -6.43
CA VAL A 302 9.75 18.47 -7.74
C VAL A 302 8.57 17.53 -7.53
N GLN A 303 7.48 17.71 -8.32
CA GLN A 303 6.30 16.88 -8.26
C GLN A 303 5.71 16.64 -9.65
N PHE A 304 5.33 15.40 -9.94
CA PHE A 304 4.47 15.11 -11.09
C PHE A 304 3.01 15.43 -10.76
N SER A 305 2.23 15.77 -11.79
CA SER A 305 0.77 15.73 -11.71
C SER A 305 0.28 14.31 -11.46
N HIS A 306 -0.94 14.14 -10.92
CA HIS A 306 -1.47 12.81 -10.59
C HIS A 306 -1.67 11.95 -11.85
N ASP A 307 -1.98 12.58 -13.00
CA ASP A 307 -2.05 11.91 -14.29
C ASP A 307 -0.68 11.64 -14.95
N GLY A 308 0.41 12.14 -14.35
CA GLY A 308 1.79 11.98 -14.81
C GLY A 308 2.12 12.76 -16.09
N THR A 309 1.23 13.62 -16.58
CA THR A 309 1.42 14.38 -17.83
C THR A 309 2.24 15.66 -17.67
N GLN A 310 2.31 16.18 -16.46
CA GLN A 310 3.06 17.39 -16.14
C GLN A 310 4.05 17.17 -15.00
N LEU A 311 5.10 17.98 -14.98
CA LEU A 311 6.11 18.02 -13.93
C LEU A 311 6.27 19.46 -13.46
N ALA A 312 6.17 19.70 -12.17
CA ALA A 312 6.41 21.01 -11.58
C ALA A 312 7.66 20.98 -10.68
N ALA A 313 8.41 22.09 -10.64
CA ALA A 313 9.52 22.26 -9.72
C ALA A 313 9.54 23.67 -9.13
N CYS A 314 9.94 23.74 -7.86
CA CYS A 314 10.09 24.97 -7.11
C CYS A 314 11.41 24.97 -6.28
N GLY A 315 11.81 26.13 -5.80
CA GLY A 315 13.06 26.26 -5.03
C GLY A 315 13.34 27.68 -4.57
N SER A 316 14.63 28.04 -4.55
CA SER A 316 15.08 29.37 -4.12
C SER A 316 14.67 30.51 -5.08
N SER A 317 14.24 30.15 -6.29
CA SER A 317 13.70 31.08 -7.28
C SER A 317 12.29 31.56 -6.87
N ASP A 318 11.94 32.75 -7.34
CA ASP A 318 10.58 33.31 -7.24
C ASP A 318 9.60 32.75 -8.24
N SER A 319 9.95 31.71 -8.95
CA SER A 319 9.16 31.12 -10.04
C SER A 319 9.06 29.60 -9.90
N VAL A 320 7.87 29.07 -10.15
CA VAL A 320 7.60 27.65 -10.30
C VAL A 320 7.49 27.35 -11.78
N PHE A 321 8.24 26.38 -12.27
CA PHE A 321 8.17 25.94 -13.65
C PHE A 321 7.33 24.67 -13.76
N ILE A 322 6.51 24.61 -14.80
CA ILE A 322 5.70 23.43 -15.15
C ILE A 322 6.09 23.01 -16.55
N TRP A 323 6.52 21.76 -16.71
CA TRP A 323 6.85 21.12 -17.98
C TRP A 323 5.83 20.05 -18.32
N GLU A 324 5.58 19.88 -19.61
CA GLU A 324 4.86 18.72 -20.14
C GLU A 324 5.81 17.52 -20.19
N THR A 325 5.43 16.36 -19.65
CA THR A 325 6.31 15.17 -19.60
C THR A 325 6.52 14.47 -20.95
N TRP A 326 5.68 14.80 -21.95
CA TRP A 326 5.84 14.26 -23.30
C TRP A 326 7.00 14.92 -24.06
N SER A 327 7.07 16.24 -24.03
CA SER A 327 8.03 17.07 -24.80
C SER A 327 9.11 17.70 -23.93
N PHE A 328 8.93 17.73 -22.62
CA PHE A 328 9.73 18.46 -21.64
C PHE A 328 9.89 19.96 -21.97
N GLN A 329 8.90 20.52 -22.66
CA GLN A 329 8.82 21.96 -22.88
C GLN A 329 8.13 22.62 -21.68
N VAL A 330 8.56 23.85 -21.36
CA VAL A 330 7.90 24.68 -20.34
C VAL A 330 6.51 25.07 -20.84
N VAL A 331 5.49 24.63 -20.10
CA VAL A 331 4.09 25.03 -20.33
C VAL A 331 3.80 26.34 -19.62
N HIS A 332 4.21 26.44 -18.36
CA HIS A 332 4.00 27.62 -17.54
C HIS A 332 5.22 27.93 -16.67
N ALA A 333 5.43 29.24 -16.46
CA ALA A 333 6.35 29.78 -15.46
C ALA A 333 5.54 30.68 -14.52
N LEU A 334 5.17 30.14 -13.35
CA LEU A 334 4.35 30.83 -12.37
C LEU A 334 5.24 31.75 -11.55
N SER A 335 5.16 33.07 -11.77
CA SER A 335 5.99 34.05 -11.07
C SER A 335 5.28 34.58 -9.82
N MET A 336 5.97 34.56 -8.69
CA MET A 336 5.45 35.04 -7.40
C MET A 336 5.33 36.56 -7.33
N GLN A 337 5.87 37.33 -8.31
CA GLN A 337 5.84 38.79 -8.39
C GLN A 337 6.30 39.47 -7.07
N VAL A 338 7.39 39.01 -6.51
CA VAL A 338 7.94 39.56 -5.29
C VAL A 338 8.81 40.79 -5.60
N GLN A 339 8.77 41.81 -4.75
CA GLN A 339 9.66 42.97 -4.90
C GLN A 339 11.14 42.53 -4.80
N LYS A 340 12.00 43.14 -5.60
CA LYS A 340 13.40 42.70 -5.87
C LYS A 340 14.32 42.55 -4.63
N ASP A 341 13.90 43.00 -3.47
CA ASP A 341 14.72 43.04 -2.26
C ASP A 341 14.47 41.87 -1.26
N HIS A 342 13.58 40.93 -1.60
CA HIS A 342 13.26 39.80 -0.73
C HIS A 342 13.59 38.49 -1.43
N HIS A 343 14.57 37.74 -0.90
CA HIS A 343 14.85 36.36 -1.25
C HIS A 343 13.71 35.48 -0.73
N SER A 344 12.72 35.21 -1.56
CA SER A 344 11.54 34.46 -1.19
C SER A 344 11.36 33.28 -2.12
N GLY A 345 12.04 32.19 -1.79
CA GLY A 345 11.85 30.91 -2.48
C GLY A 345 10.47 30.31 -2.21
N VAL A 346 10.07 29.40 -3.07
CA VAL A 346 8.87 28.58 -2.91
C VAL A 346 9.27 27.28 -2.22
N ALA A 347 8.75 27.10 -0.99
CA ALA A 347 9.14 26.00 -0.12
C ALA A 347 8.42 24.69 -0.46
N SER A 348 7.17 24.76 -0.93
CA SER A 348 6.37 23.59 -1.25
C SER A 348 5.31 23.88 -2.30
N ILE A 349 4.97 22.87 -3.09
CA ILE A 349 3.90 22.90 -4.09
C ILE A 349 2.98 21.69 -3.87
N ALA A 350 1.71 21.82 -4.24
CA ALA A 350 0.77 20.71 -4.23
C ALA A 350 -0.23 20.84 -5.38
N TRP A 351 -0.34 19.78 -6.18
CA TRP A 351 -1.37 19.63 -7.20
C TRP A 351 -2.71 19.26 -6.58
N SER A 352 -3.82 19.80 -7.09
CA SER A 352 -5.14 19.28 -6.74
C SER A 352 -5.31 17.84 -7.27
N PRO A 353 -6.12 16.99 -6.63
CA PRO A 353 -6.34 15.61 -7.08
C PRO A 353 -6.82 15.47 -8.53
N ASP A 354 -7.49 16.49 -9.06
CA ASP A 354 -7.95 16.57 -10.45
C ASP A 354 -6.96 17.30 -11.39
N ASP A 355 -5.76 17.63 -10.88
CA ASP A 355 -4.68 18.36 -11.59
C ASP A 355 -5.08 19.71 -12.20
N SER A 356 -6.27 20.25 -11.85
CA SER A 356 -6.77 21.51 -12.39
C SER A 356 -6.19 22.75 -11.71
N MET A 357 -5.73 22.61 -10.47
CA MET A 357 -5.20 23.69 -9.66
C MET A 357 -3.90 23.30 -8.97
N MET A 358 -3.13 24.31 -8.59
CA MET A 358 -1.90 24.14 -7.79
C MET A 358 -1.87 25.16 -6.67
N VAL A 359 -1.44 24.73 -5.48
CA VAL A 359 -1.10 25.62 -4.36
C VAL A 359 0.41 25.70 -4.24
N THR A 360 0.93 26.92 -4.03
CA THR A 360 2.34 27.18 -3.78
C THR A 360 2.51 27.87 -2.42
N CYS A 361 3.44 27.35 -1.63
CA CYS A 361 3.81 27.88 -0.32
C CYS A 361 5.17 28.57 -0.41
N SER A 362 5.23 29.84 -0.02
CA SER A 362 6.44 30.65 -0.16
C SER A 362 6.97 31.15 1.17
N GLN A 363 8.28 31.33 1.22
CA GLN A 363 8.97 31.98 2.34
C GLN A 363 8.64 33.48 2.49
N ASP A 364 7.94 34.08 1.50
CA ASP A 364 7.42 35.45 1.56
C ASP A 364 6.18 35.63 2.45
N HIS A 365 5.83 34.59 3.21
CA HIS A 365 4.67 34.52 4.11
C HIS A 365 3.32 34.47 3.41
N PHE A 366 3.29 34.13 2.12
CA PHE A 366 2.05 33.97 1.36
C PHE A 366 1.95 32.59 0.76
N ALA A 367 0.74 32.06 0.71
CA ALA A 367 0.40 30.98 -0.19
C ALA A 367 -0.43 31.53 -1.39
N ARG A 368 -0.30 30.88 -2.52
CA ARG A 368 -0.97 31.28 -3.78
C ARG A 368 -1.64 30.09 -4.42
N LEU A 369 -2.82 30.34 -4.94
CA LEU A 369 -3.62 29.38 -5.69
C LEU A 369 -3.57 29.71 -7.18
N TRP A 370 -3.26 28.73 -8.00
CA TRP A 370 -3.04 28.85 -9.44
C TRP A 370 -3.95 27.92 -10.22
N ASP A 371 -4.41 28.38 -11.38
CA ASP A 371 -5.01 27.55 -12.43
C ASP A 371 -3.88 26.93 -13.26
N THR A 372 -3.78 25.62 -13.29
CA THR A 372 -2.70 24.90 -13.98
C THR A 372 -2.88 24.85 -15.49
N LYS A 373 -4.12 25.02 -15.99
CA LYS A 373 -4.41 25.04 -17.43
C LYS A 373 -3.93 26.32 -18.09
N ASN A 374 -4.12 27.45 -17.40
CA ASN A 374 -3.82 28.77 -17.95
C ASN A 374 -2.53 29.37 -17.38
N GLY A 375 -2.00 28.79 -16.30
CA GLY A 375 -0.87 29.35 -15.55
C GLY A 375 -1.20 30.68 -14.85
N GLN A 376 -2.50 30.98 -14.60
CA GLN A 376 -2.94 32.23 -14.03
C GLN A 376 -3.10 32.12 -12.51
N LEU A 377 -2.76 33.21 -11.81
CA LEU A 377 -3.01 33.34 -10.39
C LEU A 377 -4.51 33.51 -10.12
N ILE A 378 -5.12 32.52 -9.48
CA ILE A 378 -6.52 32.62 -9.02
C ILE A 378 -6.60 33.53 -7.81
N LYS A 379 -5.78 33.26 -6.79
CA LYS A 379 -5.81 34.06 -5.57
C LYS A 379 -4.46 34.05 -4.83
N LYS A 380 -4.06 35.21 -4.33
CA LYS A 380 -3.03 35.37 -3.31
C LYS A 380 -3.73 35.40 -1.95
N LEU A 381 -3.40 34.44 -1.07
CA LEU A 381 -4.01 34.34 0.26
C LEU A 381 -3.53 35.46 1.18
N LYS A 382 -4.24 35.66 2.31
CA LYS A 382 -3.82 36.60 3.33
C LYS A 382 -2.44 36.24 3.88
N ARG A 383 -1.66 37.28 4.19
CA ARG A 383 -0.33 37.11 4.75
C ARG A 383 -0.39 36.36 6.08
N PHE A 384 0.54 35.43 6.25
CA PHE A 384 0.82 34.77 7.52
C PHE A 384 1.91 35.52 8.28
N ASP A 385 1.96 35.37 9.61
CA ASP A 385 3.00 36.00 10.43
C ASP A 385 4.36 35.34 10.24
N GLU A 386 4.38 34.02 9.94
CA GLU A 386 5.56 33.22 9.66
C GLU A 386 5.46 32.57 8.27
N PRO A 387 6.56 32.05 7.71
CA PRO A 387 6.55 31.36 6.42
C PRO A 387 5.59 30.17 6.37
N VAL A 388 5.01 29.93 5.19
CA VAL A 388 4.20 28.75 4.91
C VAL A 388 5.12 27.63 4.46
N SER A 389 5.17 26.54 5.23
CA SER A 389 6.14 25.45 5.07
C SER A 389 5.65 24.33 4.15
N SER A 390 4.35 24.03 4.18
CA SER A 390 3.79 22.88 3.46
C SER A 390 2.33 23.08 3.09
N CYS A 391 1.90 22.39 2.05
CA CYS A 391 0.51 22.39 1.60
C CYS A 391 0.10 20.98 1.13
N ILE A 392 -1.16 20.67 1.33
CA ILE A 392 -1.79 19.44 0.83
C ILE A 392 -3.21 19.75 0.36
N TRP A 393 -3.69 18.99 -0.61
CA TRP A 393 -5.08 19.02 -1.05
C TRP A 393 -5.90 17.94 -0.33
N ALA A 394 -7.15 18.24 -0.06
CA ALA A 394 -8.12 17.23 0.33
C ALA A 394 -8.52 16.38 -0.91
N SER A 395 -8.96 15.15 -0.67
CA SER A 395 -9.32 14.20 -1.73
C SER A 395 -10.49 14.65 -2.61
N ASP A 396 -11.26 15.65 -2.15
CA ASP A 396 -12.42 16.19 -2.87
C ASP A 396 -12.08 17.27 -3.92
N SER A 397 -10.81 17.66 -4.07
CA SER A 397 -10.34 18.78 -4.90
C SER A 397 -11.00 20.15 -4.59
N LYS A 398 -11.76 20.25 -3.48
CA LYS A 398 -12.51 21.48 -3.10
C LYS A 398 -11.88 22.26 -1.98
N SER A 399 -11.00 21.62 -1.23
CA SER A 399 -10.33 22.24 -0.10
C SER A 399 -8.86 21.84 -0.03
N PHE A 400 -8.05 22.68 0.58
CA PHE A 400 -6.63 22.40 0.83
C PHE A 400 -6.24 22.89 2.23
N VAL A 401 -5.19 22.30 2.76
CA VAL A 401 -4.67 22.59 4.09
C VAL A 401 -3.26 23.14 3.96
N LEU A 402 -2.98 24.21 4.69
CA LEU A 402 -1.67 24.84 4.79
C LEU A 402 -1.08 24.62 6.18
N GLY A 403 0.20 24.27 6.22
CA GLY A 403 1.02 24.25 7.41
C GLY A 403 1.96 25.44 7.45
N THR A 404 2.09 26.03 8.63
CA THR A 404 2.93 27.20 8.84
C THR A 404 3.87 27.02 10.04
N LEU A 405 4.93 27.80 10.06
CA LEU A 405 5.84 27.87 11.21
C LEU A 405 5.29 28.77 12.33
N ASP A 406 4.07 29.31 12.18
CA ASP A 406 3.40 30.13 13.18
C ASP A 406 2.70 29.25 14.23
N ASN A 407 3.00 29.51 15.50
CA ASN A 407 2.35 28.81 16.61
C ASN A 407 0.86 29.17 16.79
N LYS A 408 0.39 30.29 16.23
CA LYS A 408 -1.01 30.73 16.37
C LYS A 408 -1.90 30.17 15.27
N ARG A 409 -1.36 30.11 14.05
CA ARG A 409 -2.06 29.66 12.84
C ARG A 409 -1.29 28.52 12.18
N SER A 410 -1.05 27.46 12.95
CA SER A 410 -0.18 26.36 12.52
C SER A 410 -0.75 25.54 11.36
N ILE A 411 -2.04 25.22 11.43
CA ILE A 411 -2.76 24.47 10.38
C ILE A 411 -4.04 25.24 10.05
N CYS A 412 -4.24 25.55 8.78
CA CYS A 412 -5.41 26.27 8.28
C CYS A 412 -5.99 25.58 7.05
N THR A 413 -7.31 25.43 6.99
CA THR A 413 -8.01 24.87 5.84
C THR A 413 -8.65 25.98 5.01
N PHE A 414 -8.50 25.91 3.70
CA PHE A 414 -9.05 26.82 2.71
C PHE A 414 -9.90 26.09 1.69
N ASN A 415 -10.88 26.79 1.11
CA ASN A 415 -11.61 26.27 -0.04
C ASN A 415 -10.86 26.56 -1.37
N SER A 416 -11.34 25.99 -2.47
CA SER A 416 -10.80 26.22 -3.81
C SER A 416 -10.91 27.68 -4.30
N GLU A 417 -11.65 28.55 -3.60
CA GLU A 417 -11.73 29.99 -3.85
C GLU A 417 -10.71 30.78 -3.02
N GLY A 418 -9.94 30.08 -2.16
CA GLY A 418 -8.95 30.68 -1.29
C GLY A 418 -9.55 31.42 -0.08
N GLU A 419 -10.72 31.00 0.38
CA GLU A 419 -11.32 31.49 1.61
C GLU A 419 -10.99 30.55 2.77
N GLU A 420 -10.63 31.14 3.90
CA GLU A 420 -10.29 30.38 5.09
C GLU A 420 -11.55 29.78 5.72
N LEU A 421 -11.63 28.47 5.80
CA LEU A 421 -12.76 27.76 6.34
C LEU A 421 -12.61 27.54 7.85
N VAL A 422 -11.48 26.99 8.27
CA VAL A 422 -11.23 26.58 9.66
C VAL A 422 -9.76 26.69 10.02
N GLN A 423 -9.49 27.11 11.25
CA GLN A 423 -8.20 26.95 11.93
C GLN A 423 -8.29 25.76 12.88
N TRP A 424 -7.20 25.01 12.98
CA TRP A 424 -7.11 23.86 13.85
C TRP A 424 -6.69 24.28 15.27
N ASP A 425 -7.23 23.63 16.28
CA ASP A 425 -7.06 24.06 17.68
C ASP A 425 -5.65 23.86 18.24
N LYS A 426 -4.94 22.80 17.79
CA LYS A 426 -3.60 22.49 18.31
C LYS A 426 -2.56 23.39 17.68
N LYS A 427 -1.76 24.03 18.53
CA LYS A 427 -0.75 25.04 18.16
C LYS A 427 0.64 24.43 18.25
N HIS A 428 1.27 24.16 17.12
CA HIS A 428 2.66 23.73 17.00
C HIS A 428 3.22 24.20 15.66
N ARG A 429 4.51 24.40 15.56
CA ARG A 429 5.17 24.75 14.31
C ARG A 429 5.12 23.56 13.36
N VAL A 430 4.55 23.74 12.20
CA VAL A 430 4.47 22.66 11.18
C VAL A 430 5.63 22.78 10.23
N GLN A 431 6.52 21.77 10.22
CA GLN A 431 7.65 21.69 9.29
C GLN A 431 7.26 20.95 8.01
N ALA A 432 6.57 19.82 8.15
CA ALA A 432 6.13 19.00 7.04
C ALA A 432 4.71 18.48 7.30
N MET A 433 3.96 18.26 6.23
CA MET A 433 2.63 17.64 6.27
C MET A 433 2.45 16.62 5.18
N ALA A 434 1.59 15.64 5.43
CA ALA A 434 1.09 14.71 4.43
C ALA A 434 -0.39 14.39 4.69
N GLY A 435 -1.17 14.28 3.61
CA GLY A 435 -2.57 13.87 3.65
C GLY A 435 -2.75 12.51 3.01
N SER A 436 -3.68 11.71 3.54
CA SER A 436 -4.01 10.42 2.92
C SER A 436 -4.93 10.61 1.71
N PRO A 437 -4.77 9.80 0.64
CA PRO A 437 -5.63 9.86 -0.54
C PRO A 437 -7.13 9.65 -0.25
N ASP A 438 -7.47 8.86 0.79
CA ASP A 438 -8.85 8.65 1.22
C ASP A 438 -9.42 9.82 2.07
N GLY A 439 -8.60 10.83 2.39
CA GLY A 439 -8.98 11.98 3.22
C GLY A 439 -9.13 11.67 4.71
N ARG A 440 -8.86 10.44 5.16
CA ARG A 440 -9.02 10.03 6.56
C ARG A 440 -7.93 10.59 7.47
N TRP A 441 -6.69 10.64 6.99
CA TRP A 441 -5.53 11.01 7.79
C TRP A 441 -4.92 12.31 7.31
N LEU A 442 -4.59 13.17 8.25
CA LEU A 442 -3.69 14.29 8.08
C LEU A 442 -2.57 14.15 9.11
N VAL A 443 -1.34 14.11 8.63
CA VAL A 443 -0.16 14.01 9.48
C VAL A 443 0.64 15.30 9.39
N ALA A 444 0.98 15.87 10.53
CA ALA A 444 1.83 17.05 10.64
C ALA A 444 3.02 16.77 11.55
N ALA A 445 4.20 17.20 11.15
CA ALA A 445 5.43 17.08 11.92
C ALA A 445 5.89 18.44 12.39
N ASP A 446 6.38 18.52 13.62
CA ASP A 446 7.00 19.73 14.15
C ASP A 446 8.49 19.81 13.76
N ASN A 447 9.14 20.89 14.16
CA ASN A 447 10.57 21.11 13.94
C ASN A 447 11.46 20.48 15.03
N PHE A 448 10.90 19.61 15.88
CA PHE A 448 11.60 18.88 16.93
C PHE A 448 11.60 17.39 16.63
N THR A 449 10.90 16.58 17.43
CA THR A 449 10.87 15.13 17.27
C THR A 449 9.45 14.58 17.16
N ASN A 450 8.42 15.44 17.29
CA ASN A 450 7.05 14.99 17.40
C ASN A 450 6.32 15.02 16.06
N MET A 451 5.45 14.05 15.91
CA MET A 451 4.51 13.92 14.82
C MET A 451 3.08 13.82 15.38
N TYR A 452 2.17 14.49 14.74
CA TYR A 452 0.77 14.59 15.12
C TYR A 452 -0.10 14.00 14.02
N VAL A 453 -0.91 13.03 14.36
CA VAL A 453 -1.83 12.37 13.42
C VAL A 453 -3.25 12.78 13.74
N TYR A 454 -3.89 13.41 12.78
CA TYR A 454 -5.25 13.92 12.87
C TYR A 454 -6.18 13.11 11.98
N ASN A 455 -7.42 13.03 12.39
CA ASN A 455 -8.51 12.60 11.52
C ASN A 455 -8.84 13.77 10.55
N GLY A 456 -8.65 13.55 9.25
CA GLY A 456 -8.85 14.59 8.23
C GLY A 456 -10.30 15.08 8.11
N ILE A 457 -11.28 14.23 8.48
CA ILE A 457 -12.71 14.55 8.40
C ILE A 457 -13.16 15.29 9.65
N THR A 458 -12.89 14.74 10.84
CA THR A 458 -13.31 15.32 12.12
C THR A 458 -12.36 16.39 12.63
N ARG A 459 -11.14 16.46 12.10
CA ARG A 459 -10.04 17.35 12.52
C ARG A 459 -9.55 17.12 13.95
N ALA A 460 -10.00 16.05 14.57
CA ALA A 460 -9.55 15.67 15.90
C ALA A 460 -8.15 15.06 15.86
N LEU A 461 -7.35 15.33 16.88
CA LEU A 461 -6.07 14.68 17.08
C LEU A 461 -6.33 13.23 17.53
N GLU A 462 -5.89 12.26 16.73
CA GLU A 462 -6.03 10.84 17.05
C GLU A 462 -4.89 10.37 17.98
N TYR A 463 -3.65 10.75 17.67
CA TYR A 463 -2.49 10.42 18.50
C TYR A 463 -1.26 11.27 18.14
N GLU A 464 -0.31 11.29 19.06
CA GLU A 464 1.02 11.87 18.89
C GLU A 464 2.06 10.77 18.97
N LEU A 465 3.16 10.93 18.23
CA LEU A 465 4.28 10.00 18.22
C LEU A 465 5.59 10.77 18.27
N ASP A 466 6.45 10.42 19.24
CA ASP A 466 7.84 10.88 19.29
C ASP A 466 8.71 9.95 18.43
N LEU A 467 9.37 10.52 17.45
CA LEU A 467 10.21 9.81 16.48
C LEU A 467 11.68 9.69 16.93
N GLY A 468 12.05 10.34 18.03
CA GLY A 468 13.40 10.36 18.58
C GLY A 468 14.42 11.19 17.76
N ALA A 469 14.04 11.67 16.57
CA ALA A 469 14.81 12.57 15.72
C ALA A 469 13.86 13.46 14.93
N GLN A 470 14.35 14.59 14.44
CA GLN A 470 13.55 15.56 13.70
C GLN A 470 13.00 14.96 12.41
N PRO A 471 11.67 14.94 12.21
CA PRO A 471 11.05 14.55 10.94
C PRO A 471 11.25 15.66 9.91
N ILE A 472 11.88 15.32 8.79
CA ILE A 472 12.20 16.27 7.73
C ILE A 472 11.14 16.27 6.64
N SER A 473 10.66 15.09 6.23
CA SER A 473 9.61 14.96 5.23
C SER A 473 8.69 13.79 5.53
N LEU A 474 7.46 13.92 5.07
CA LEU A 474 6.38 12.96 5.24
C LEU A 474 5.77 12.61 3.88
N ALA A 475 5.40 11.35 3.68
CA ALA A 475 4.60 10.90 2.55
C ALA A 475 3.68 9.76 2.99
N ILE A 476 2.42 9.75 2.54
CA ILE A 476 1.48 8.67 2.82
C ILE A 476 1.28 7.84 1.56
N SER A 477 1.20 6.53 1.72
CA SER A 477 0.97 5.58 0.63
C SER A 477 -0.42 5.71 0.02
N GLN A 478 -0.58 5.30 -1.24
CA GLN A 478 -1.85 5.35 -1.97
C GLN A 478 -2.96 4.52 -1.33
N ASP A 479 -2.60 3.46 -0.59
CA ASP A 479 -3.56 2.66 0.19
C ASP A 479 -3.98 3.33 1.51
N SER A 480 -3.50 4.56 1.78
CA SER A 480 -3.79 5.35 2.99
C SER A 480 -3.43 4.66 4.31
N ARG A 481 -2.57 3.63 4.25
CA ARG A 481 -2.22 2.81 5.40
C ARG A 481 -0.83 3.10 5.97
N GLN A 482 0.13 3.40 5.11
CA GLN A 482 1.52 3.52 5.50
C GLN A 482 2.02 4.96 5.39
N LEU A 483 2.77 5.39 6.38
CA LEU A 483 3.43 6.68 6.43
C LEU A 483 4.94 6.49 6.31
N LEU A 484 5.55 7.14 5.35
CA LEU A 484 6.99 7.27 5.20
C LEU A 484 7.45 8.55 5.87
N VAL A 485 8.37 8.43 6.81
CA VAL A 485 9.00 9.55 7.53
C VAL A 485 10.49 9.55 7.23
N ASN A 486 11.01 10.63 6.67
CA ASN A 486 12.45 10.86 6.56
C ASN A 486 12.91 11.71 7.74
N LYS A 487 13.98 11.29 8.43
CA LYS A 487 14.46 11.92 9.67
C LYS A 487 15.87 12.52 9.49
N GLY A 488 16.21 13.48 10.35
CA GLY A 488 17.49 14.16 10.34
C GLY A 488 18.68 13.31 10.80
N ASP A 489 18.44 12.10 11.33
CA ASP A 489 19.46 11.14 11.72
C ASP A 489 19.90 10.19 10.59
N SER A 490 19.56 10.51 9.34
CA SER A 490 19.85 9.69 8.15
C SER A 490 19.13 8.33 8.15
N GLU A 491 17.99 8.24 8.83
CA GLU A 491 17.10 7.10 8.82
C GLU A 491 15.74 7.50 8.22
N ALA A 492 15.22 6.72 7.28
CA ALA A 492 13.82 6.80 6.88
C ALA A 492 13.04 5.62 7.45
N GLN A 493 11.84 5.88 7.94
CA GLN A 493 10.98 4.87 8.57
C GLN A 493 9.64 4.77 7.86
N LEU A 494 9.16 3.54 7.73
CA LEU A 494 7.80 3.23 7.27
C LEU A 494 6.96 2.82 8.49
N ILE A 495 5.90 3.56 8.76
CA ILE A 495 5.03 3.39 9.93
C ILE A 495 3.62 3.03 9.44
N ASP A 496 3.00 2.02 10.02
CA ASP A 496 1.58 1.71 9.78
C ASP A 496 0.72 2.64 10.65
N LEU A 497 -0.15 3.43 10.03
CA LEU A 497 -0.97 4.45 10.69
C LEU A 497 -2.03 3.87 11.64
N PHE A 498 -2.48 2.63 11.41
CA PHE A 498 -3.47 1.97 12.25
C PHE A 498 -2.84 1.30 13.47
N THR A 499 -1.77 0.52 13.23
CA THR A 499 -1.07 -0.20 14.30
C THR A 499 -0.06 0.68 15.04
N ARG A 500 0.30 1.84 14.47
CA ARG A 500 1.32 2.78 14.99
C ARG A 500 2.71 2.18 15.10
N ALA A 501 2.93 1.06 14.45
CA ALA A 501 4.19 0.32 14.50
C ALA A 501 5.09 0.66 13.33
N THR A 502 6.41 0.72 13.56
CA THR A 502 7.40 0.79 12.49
C THR A 502 7.43 -0.54 11.75
N VAL A 503 7.06 -0.51 10.46
CA VAL A 503 7.05 -1.68 9.57
C VAL A 503 8.44 -1.96 9.02
N GLN A 504 9.17 -0.90 8.59
CA GLN A 504 10.46 -1.01 7.95
C GLN A 504 11.32 0.24 8.19
N LYS A 505 12.63 0.06 8.14
CA LYS A 505 13.63 1.12 8.23
C LYS A 505 14.55 1.09 7.01
N PHE A 506 14.91 2.28 6.53
CA PHE A 506 15.74 2.47 5.34
C PHE A 506 16.97 3.30 5.70
N LEU A 507 18.15 2.78 5.37
CA LEU A 507 19.43 3.38 5.72
C LEU A 507 20.29 3.58 4.48
N GLY A 508 21.27 4.50 4.59
CA GLY A 508 22.31 4.67 3.58
C GLY A 508 22.17 5.89 2.69
N HIS A 509 21.21 6.77 2.94
CA HIS A 509 21.21 8.17 2.52
C HIS A 509 21.82 9.03 3.64
N MET A 510 22.18 10.26 3.33
CA MET A 510 22.74 11.23 4.28
C MET A 510 21.79 12.43 4.38
N THR A 511 21.34 12.69 5.61
CA THR A 511 20.54 13.87 5.97
C THR A 511 21.07 14.42 7.28
N ASP A 512 21.39 15.69 7.33
CA ASP A 512 21.88 16.37 8.55
C ASP A 512 21.12 17.68 8.76
N GLN A 513 21.31 18.67 7.88
CA GLN A 513 20.79 20.03 8.09
C GLN A 513 19.74 20.46 7.05
N CYS A 514 19.52 19.66 6.00
CA CYS A 514 18.72 20.07 4.87
C CYS A 514 17.40 19.29 4.79
N VAL A 515 16.38 19.96 4.26
CA VAL A 515 15.11 19.32 3.97
C VAL A 515 15.26 18.43 2.73
N ILE A 516 15.37 17.13 2.96
CA ILE A 516 15.43 16.13 1.90
C ILE A 516 14.12 15.34 1.91
N ARG A 517 13.47 15.33 0.75
CA ARG A 517 12.15 14.69 0.61
C ARG A 517 12.28 13.24 0.17
N ALA A 518 11.60 12.37 0.91
CA ALA A 518 11.44 10.97 0.55
C ALA A 518 10.03 10.75 -0.04
N SER A 519 9.92 9.81 -0.98
CA SER A 519 8.68 9.49 -1.67
C SER A 519 8.54 8.00 -1.95
N PHE A 520 7.31 7.58 -2.23
CA PHE A 520 7.01 6.26 -2.78
C PHE A 520 7.19 6.25 -4.30
N GLY A 521 7.45 5.08 -4.88
CA GLY A 521 7.58 4.95 -6.31
C GLY A 521 7.45 3.53 -6.85
N GLY A 522 7.43 3.42 -8.19
CA GLY A 522 7.23 2.17 -8.89
C GLY A 522 5.78 1.68 -8.88
N ALA A 523 5.53 0.56 -9.56
CA ALA A 523 4.20 -0.04 -9.57
C ALA A 523 3.78 -0.49 -8.17
N ASN A 524 2.56 -0.15 -7.76
CA ASN A 524 2.00 -0.44 -6.45
C ASN A 524 2.90 0.07 -5.29
N GLU A 525 3.66 1.15 -5.53
CA GLU A 525 4.59 1.72 -4.53
C GLU A 525 5.57 0.68 -3.95
N SER A 526 6.13 -0.15 -4.83
CA SER A 526 7.09 -1.19 -4.42
C SER A 526 8.42 -0.63 -3.94
N PHE A 527 8.69 0.66 -4.19
CA PHE A 527 9.93 1.32 -3.83
C PHE A 527 9.70 2.52 -2.91
N VAL A 528 10.72 2.78 -2.11
CA VAL A 528 10.89 4.02 -1.34
C VAL A 528 12.14 4.71 -1.86
N MET A 529 12.07 6.02 -2.02
CA MET A 529 13.17 6.82 -2.55
C MET A 529 13.46 8.00 -1.65
N SER A 530 14.72 8.40 -1.59
CA SER A 530 15.14 9.65 -0.96
C SER A 530 16.28 10.29 -1.73
N GLY A 531 16.29 11.60 -1.75
CA GLY A 531 17.51 12.34 -2.02
C GLY A 531 18.57 12.11 -0.94
N SER A 532 19.74 12.68 -1.12
CA SER A 532 20.85 12.57 -0.17
C SER A 532 21.77 13.79 -0.28
N GLU A 533 22.35 14.22 0.84
CA GLU A 533 23.29 15.35 0.86
C GLU A 533 24.58 15.06 0.10
N ASP A 534 24.94 13.79 -0.14
CA ASP A 534 26.05 13.39 -1.00
C ASP A 534 25.75 13.50 -2.51
N GLY A 535 24.57 14.03 -2.87
CA GLY A 535 24.14 14.25 -4.25
C GLY A 535 23.63 13.00 -4.95
N LYS A 536 23.37 11.92 -4.23
CA LYS A 536 22.82 10.69 -4.78
C LYS A 536 21.31 10.59 -4.53
N VAL A 537 20.66 9.81 -5.36
CA VAL A 537 19.31 9.29 -5.12
C VAL A 537 19.47 7.86 -4.62
N VAL A 538 18.89 7.54 -3.49
CA VAL A 538 18.86 6.17 -2.95
C VAL A 538 17.46 5.60 -3.10
N ILE A 539 17.37 4.40 -3.64
CA ILE A 539 16.11 3.70 -3.89
C ILE A 539 16.15 2.35 -3.15
N TRP A 540 15.16 2.11 -2.31
CA TRP A 540 15.03 0.87 -1.55
C TRP A 540 13.78 0.10 -1.99
N HIS A 541 13.83 -1.21 -1.86
CA HIS A 541 12.64 -2.02 -1.97
C HIS A 541 11.80 -1.90 -0.69
N LYS A 542 10.54 -1.46 -0.79
CA LYS A 542 9.67 -1.13 0.35
C LYS A 542 9.55 -2.25 1.38
N ASN A 543 9.31 -3.48 0.93
CA ASN A 543 9.08 -4.62 1.83
C ASN A 543 10.38 -5.26 2.35
N ILE A 544 11.46 -5.22 1.55
CA ILE A 544 12.74 -5.88 1.90
C ILE A 544 13.61 -4.93 2.74
N GLY A 545 13.48 -3.59 2.53
CA GLY A 545 14.30 -2.58 3.20
C GLY A 545 15.71 -2.44 2.63
N ALA A 546 16.10 -3.29 1.67
CA ALA A 546 17.40 -3.23 1.04
C ALA A 546 17.47 -2.14 -0.04
N ALA A 547 18.62 -1.45 -0.12
CA ALA A 547 18.89 -0.52 -1.20
C ALA A 547 19.03 -1.28 -2.53
N VAL A 548 18.19 -0.94 -3.50
CA VAL A 548 18.15 -1.55 -4.83
C VAL A 548 19.12 -0.82 -5.77
N GLU A 549 19.08 0.53 -5.73
CA GLU A 549 19.90 1.38 -6.58
C GLU A 549 20.37 2.63 -5.83
N ARG A 550 21.54 3.10 -6.24
CA ARG A 550 22.10 4.40 -5.84
C ARG A 550 22.49 5.15 -7.10
N LEU A 551 21.71 6.17 -7.45
CA LEU A 551 21.90 6.94 -8.67
C LEU A 551 22.72 8.19 -8.36
N SER A 552 23.80 8.42 -9.10
CA SER A 552 24.63 9.61 -8.93
C SER A 552 24.26 10.68 -9.95
N SER A 553 24.01 11.89 -9.46
CA SER A 553 23.77 13.05 -10.32
C SER A 553 25.04 13.63 -10.94
N PHE A 554 26.21 13.14 -10.54
CA PHE A 554 27.55 13.61 -10.95
C PHE A 554 27.81 15.10 -10.68
N SER A 555 26.92 15.81 -10.01
CA SER A 555 27.06 17.24 -9.72
C SER A 555 27.83 17.51 -8.42
N GLY A 556 27.92 16.52 -7.54
CA GLY A 556 28.46 16.69 -6.18
C GLY A 556 27.65 17.65 -5.30
N LYS A 557 26.47 18.09 -5.76
CA LYS A 557 25.54 18.94 -5.04
C LYS A 557 24.41 18.09 -4.46
N ARG A 558 23.81 18.54 -3.36
CA ARG A 558 22.72 17.84 -2.66
C ARG A 558 21.56 17.52 -3.59
N CYS A 559 20.98 16.35 -3.41
CA CYS A 559 19.73 15.97 -4.02
C CYS A 559 18.60 16.16 -3.00
N ASN A 560 17.70 17.13 -3.24
CA ASN A 560 16.70 17.55 -2.28
C ASN A 560 15.41 16.75 -2.37
N CYS A 561 15.03 16.35 -3.59
CA CYS A 561 13.79 15.62 -3.82
C CYS A 561 13.93 14.65 -4.98
N VAL A 562 13.23 13.54 -4.90
CA VAL A 562 13.08 12.56 -5.97
C VAL A 562 11.65 12.08 -6.00
N VAL A 563 11.07 11.96 -7.19
CA VAL A 563 9.69 11.52 -7.41
C VAL A 563 9.62 10.57 -8.58
N TRP A 564 8.71 9.61 -8.52
CA TRP A 564 8.43 8.67 -9.60
C TRP A 564 7.19 9.14 -10.38
N ASN A 565 7.22 9.00 -11.71
CA ASN A 565 6.06 9.33 -12.51
C ASN A 565 4.94 8.30 -12.25
N PRO A 566 3.74 8.71 -11.82
CA PRO A 566 2.66 7.78 -11.48
C PRO A 566 2.13 7.02 -12.70
N ALA A 567 2.21 7.61 -13.90
CA ALA A 567 1.73 7.00 -15.15
C ALA A 567 2.82 6.23 -15.91
N ASP A 568 4.10 6.60 -15.76
CA ASP A 568 5.22 5.96 -16.45
C ASP A 568 6.15 5.23 -15.46
N PRO A 569 6.05 3.90 -15.35
CA PRO A 569 6.85 3.13 -14.39
C PRO A 569 8.36 3.09 -14.72
N TYR A 570 8.77 3.69 -15.82
CA TYR A 570 10.18 3.74 -16.27
C TYR A 570 10.78 5.15 -16.21
N MET A 571 10.10 6.07 -15.54
CA MET A 571 10.52 7.47 -15.43
C MET A 571 10.49 7.96 -13.99
N LEU A 572 11.57 8.62 -13.55
CA LEU A 572 11.60 9.39 -12.32
C LEU A 572 12.28 10.73 -12.54
N ALA A 573 12.04 11.69 -11.65
CA ALA A 573 12.66 13.00 -11.65
C ALA A 573 13.35 13.26 -10.32
N SER A 574 14.49 13.93 -10.34
CA SER A 574 15.19 14.41 -9.14
C SER A 574 15.64 15.85 -9.30
N CYS A 575 15.73 16.58 -8.20
CA CYS A 575 16.22 17.96 -8.19
C CYS A 575 17.38 18.15 -7.20
N ASN A 576 18.24 19.07 -7.55
CA ASN A 576 19.48 19.32 -6.82
C ASN A 576 19.72 20.83 -6.60
N ASP A 577 20.68 21.16 -5.70
CA ASP A 577 21.16 22.52 -5.44
C ASP A 577 21.95 23.14 -6.60
N ASP A 578 22.17 22.39 -7.69
CA ASP A 578 22.81 22.91 -8.89
C ASP A 578 21.83 23.62 -9.86
N GLY A 579 20.57 23.75 -9.46
CA GLY A 579 19.54 24.41 -10.26
C GLY A 579 18.98 23.55 -11.37
N LYS A 580 19.22 22.25 -11.35
CA LYS A 580 18.77 21.33 -12.39
C LYS A 580 17.75 20.34 -11.89
N VAL A 581 16.76 20.06 -12.74
CA VAL A 581 15.89 18.91 -12.59
C VAL A 581 16.35 17.84 -13.58
N ARG A 582 16.61 16.63 -13.08
CA ARG A 582 17.08 15.49 -13.86
C ARG A 582 16.00 14.48 -14.06
N ILE A 583 15.81 14.09 -15.32
CA ILE A 583 14.88 13.02 -15.71
C ILE A 583 15.68 11.75 -15.91
N TRP A 584 15.30 10.71 -15.19
CA TRP A 584 15.91 9.39 -15.23
C TRP A 584 14.97 8.42 -15.92
N ALA A 585 15.52 7.60 -16.78
CA ALA A 585 14.78 6.53 -17.43
C ALA A 585 15.71 5.35 -17.76
N ASN A 586 15.12 4.24 -18.18
CA ASN A 586 15.90 3.18 -18.79
C ASN A 586 16.33 3.58 -20.22
N ARG A 587 17.31 2.88 -20.77
CA ARG A 587 17.89 3.21 -22.08
C ARG A 587 16.86 3.27 -23.21
N LYS A 588 15.91 2.32 -23.23
CA LYS A 588 14.86 2.27 -24.28
C LYS A 588 13.95 3.50 -24.20
N ARG A 589 13.46 3.82 -23.01
CA ARG A 589 12.61 4.99 -22.78
C ARG A 589 13.37 6.29 -22.99
N GLY A 590 14.65 6.34 -22.62
CA GLY A 590 15.50 7.50 -22.83
C GLY A 590 15.73 7.85 -24.29
N VAL A 591 15.90 6.86 -25.17
CA VAL A 591 15.95 7.09 -26.61
C VAL A 591 14.62 7.66 -27.13
N ASP A 592 13.50 7.13 -26.67
CA ASP A 592 12.18 7.61 -27.03
C ASP A 592 11.94 9.07 -26.58
N ILE A 593 12.24 9.41 -25.34
CA ILE A 593 12.17 10.79 -24.80
C ILE A 593 13.01 11.74 -25.65
N ARG A 594 14.27 11.41 -25.89
CA ARG A 594 15.18 12.29 -26.65
C ARG A 594 14.78 12.48 -28.10
N SER A 595 14.17 11.46 -28.71
CA SER A 595 13.69 11.57 -30.09
C SER A 595 12.58 12.63 -30.29
N ARG A 596 11.91 12.98 -29.21
CA ARG A 596 10.80 13.96 -29.20
C ARG A 596 11.25 15.39 -28.96
N ILE A 597 12.51 15.58 -28.48
CA ILE A 597 13.05 16.90 -28.14
C ILE A 597 13.90 17.41 -29.28
N PRO A 598 13.54 18.53 -29.94
CA PRO A 598 14.33 19.11 -31.02
C PRO A 598 15.74 19.50 -30.56
N GLY A 599 16.76 19.08 -31.29
CA GLY A 599 18.16 19.47 -31.03
C GLY A 599 18.96 18.54 -30.12
N LEU A 600 18.35 17.53 -29.48
CA LEU A 600 19.07 16.55 -28.68
C LEU A 600 19.48 15.32 -29.51
N THR A 601 20.54 15.47 -30.31
CA THR A 601 21.15 14.36 -31.04
C THR A 601 22.44 13.90 -30.33
N GLY A 602 22.44 12.66 -29.86
CA GLY A 602 23.63 11.99 -29.31
C GLY A 602 23.54 11.64 -27.82
N TRP A 603 23.76 10.36 -27.52
CA TRP A 603 23.81 9.82 -26.15
C TRP A 603 25.26 9.88 -25.64
N LYS A 604 25.53 10.68 -24.61
CA LYS A 604 26.78 10.55 -23.83
C LYS A 604 26.52 9.55 -22.69
N HIS A 605 27.16 8.39 -22.78
CA HIS A 605 27.12 7.37 -21.73
C HIS A 605 27.85 7.87 -20.48
N HIS A 606 27.12 8.08 -19.40
CA HIS A 606 27.70 8.03 -18.05
C HIS A 606 27.30 6.67 -17.46
N GLN A 607 28.26 5.75 -17.37
CA GLN A 607 28.04 4.45 -16.74
C GLN A 607 28.07 4.65 -15.22
N ASN A 608 26.94 4.37 -14.57
CA ASN A 608 26.93 4.14 -13.12
C ASN A 608 27.61 2.78 -12.88
N GLU A 609 28.68 2.75 -12.12
CA GLU A 609 29.36 1.52 -11.72
C GLU A 609 28.41 0.65 -10.87
N PRO A 610 28.45 -0.69 -11.02
CA PRO A 610 27.65 -1.56 -10.17
C PRO A 610 28.12 -1.42 -8.72
N VAL A 611 27.17 -1.18 -7.81
CA VAL A 611 27.42 -1.24 -6.37
C VAL A 611 27.73 -2.69 -6.02
N PRO A 612 28.88 -3.01 -5.39
CA PRO A 612 29.08 -4.34 -4.85
C PRO A 612 28.07 -4.60 -3.72
N PHE A 613 27.43 -5.76 -3.77
CA PHE A 613 26.49 -6.26 -2.76
C PHE A 613 27.21 -6.60 -1.45
#